data_eeb30ac5163a173422533e9789657668
#
_entry.id   eeb30ac5163a173422533e9789657668
#
_cell.length_a   1.000
_cell.length_b   1.000
_cell.length_c   1.000
_cell.angle_alpha   90.00
_cell.angle_beta   90.00
_cell.angle_gamma   90.00
#
_symmetry.space_group_name_H-M   'P 1'
#
loop_
_entity.id
_entity.type
_entity.pdbx_description
1 polymer ?
#
loop_
_entity_poly.entity_id
_entity_poly.type
_entity_poly.pdbx_seq_one_letter_code
_entity_poly.pdbx_strand_id
1 'polypeptide(L)'
;IGKYGAVFGTITLTSLYEGKNRGLLDGNARAILEDGTMLSSPITGTWTRNGGEAKFFFCDCVDNGDQNFVVWDVNFREKKASIRVYSLL
;
A
#
# COMPACT_ATOMS: atom_id res chain seq x y z
N ILE A 1 -2.22 -7.03 10.10
CA ILE A 1 -0.91 -6.40 10.17
C ILE A 1 -0.80 -5.63 11.48
N GLY A 2 -0.02 -6.17 12.42
CA GLY A 2 0.23 -5.48 13.67
C GLY A 2 -1.06 -5.10 14.39
N LYS A 3 -1.14 -3.88 14.85
CA LYS A 3 -2.27 -3.39 15.64
C LYS A 3 -3.56 -3.20 14.85
N TYR A 4 -3.50 -3.28 13.55
CA TYR A 4 -4.68 -2.97 12.74
C TYR A 4 -5.62 -4.16 12.54
N GLY A 5 -5.25 -5.35 12.96
CA GLY A 5 -6.10 -6.51 12.76
C GLY A 5 -6.30 -6.82 11.27
N ALA A 6 -7.54 -6.76 10.79
CA ALA A 6 -7.84 -7.00 9.38
C ALA A 6 -7.75 -5.70 8.58
N VAL A 7 -7.07 -5.75 7.43
CA VAL A 7 -6.88 -4.59 6.55
C VAL A 7 -7.38 -4.93 5.16
N PHE A 8 -8.22 -4.08 4.61
CA PHE A 8 -8.64 -4.18 3.21
C PHE A 8 -8.42 -2.86 2.50
N GLY A 9 -8.35 -2.90 1.18
CA GLY A 9 -8.18 -1.68 0.43
C GLY A 9 -8.50 -1.84 -1.04
N THR A 10 -8.70 -0.71 -1.69
CA THR A 10 -8.84 -0.62 -3.12
C THR A 10 -7.72 0.26 -3.64
N ILE A 11 -7.00 -0.22 -4.64
CA ILE A 11 -5.87 0.50 -5.21
C ILE A 11 -6.10 0.67 -6.71
N THR A 12 -5.92 1.90 -7.20
CA THR A 12 -5.94 2.20 -8.61
C THR A 12 -4.52 2.52 -9.05
N LEU A 13 -4.05 1.83 -10.07
CA LEU A 13 -2.73 2.05 -10.64
C LEU A 13 -2.88 2.77 -11.97
N THR A 14 -2.14 3.85 -12.14
CA THR A 14 -2.11 4.60 -13.40
C THR A 14 -0.70 4.50 -13.97
N SER A 15 -0.60 3.98 -15.18
CA SER A 15 0.68 3.88 -15.87
C SER A 15 1.10 5.23 -16.44
N LEU A 16 2.35 5.56 -16.24
CA LEU A 16 2.97 6.74 -16.84
C LEU A 16 4.08 6.26 -17.77
N TYR A 17 4.29 7.02 -18.83
CA TYR A 17 5.32 6.75 -19.81
C TYR A 17 5.05 5.49 -20.65
N GLU A 18 5.71 5.40 -21.78
CA GLU A 18 5.43 4.36 -22.77
C GLU A 18 5.71 2.94 -22.29
N GLY A 19 6.70 2.75 -21.44
CA GLY A 19 7.06 1.42 -20.97
C GLY A 19 6.04 0.75 -20.10
N LYS A 20 5.08 1.50 -19.55
CA LYS A 20 4.03 1.00 -18.65
C LYS A 20 4.60 0.18 -17.48
N ASN A 21 5.83 0.47 -17.07
CA ASN A 21 6.52 -0.22 -16.00
C ASN A 21 6.63 0.62 -14.73
N ARG A 22 6.00 1.78 -14.72
CA ARG A 22 5.96 2.66 -13.56
C ARG A 22 4.77 3.60 -13.68
N GLY A 23 4.36 4.16 -12.57
CA GLY A 23 3.23 5.07 -12.59
C GLY A 23 2.85 5.54 -11.21
N LEU A 24 1.64 6.05 -11.12
CA LEU A 24 1.06 6.54 -9.88
C LEU A 24 0.15 5.49 -9.25
N LEU A 25 0.08 5.54 -7.94
CA LEU A 25 -0.77 4.66 -7.15
C LEU A 25 -1.68 5.52 -6.29
N ASP A 26 -2.95 5.14 -6.23
CA ASP A 26 -3.96 5.92 -5.53
C ASP A 26 -5.02 4.96 -5.02
N GLY A 27 -5.54 5.21 -3.85
CA GLY A 27 -6.58 4.36 -3.32
C GLY A 27 -6.94 4.67 -1.88
N ASN A 28 -7.63 3.71 -1.26
CA ASN A 28 -8.05 3.78 0.13
C ASN A 28 -7.81 2.44 0.80
N ALA A 29 -7.33 2.49 2.02
CA ALA A 29 -7.22 1.32 2.88
C ALA A 29 -8.18 1.46 4.05
N ARG A 30 -8.69 0.35 4.54
CA ARG A 30 -9.54 0.30 5.72
C ARG A 30 -9.04 -0.79 6.63
N ALA A 31 -9.07 -0.53 7.92
CA ALA A 31 -8.64 -1.49 8.92
C ALA A 31 -9.73 -1.64 9.98
N ILE A 32 -9.90 -2.86 10.47
CA ILE A 32 -10.79 -3.14 11.59
C ILE A 32 -9.91 -3.56 12.75
N LEU A 33 -9.98 -2.83 13.84
CA LEU A 33 -9.25 -3.15 15.06
C LEU A 33 -9.92 -4.29 15.80
N GLU A 34 -9.23 -4.88 16.76
CA GLU A 34 -9.76 -6.00 17.53
C GLU A 34 -11.02 -5.63 18.31
N ASP A 35 -11.16 -4.37 18.71
CA ASP A 35 -12.33 -3.88 19.43
C ASP A 35 -13.51 -3.54 18.51
N GLY A 36 -13.38 -3.77 17.21
CA GLY A 36 -14.41 -3.45 16.23
C GLY A 36 -14.34 -2.05 15.65
N THR A 37 -13.42 -1.22 16.12
CA THR A 37 -13.24 0.13 15.58
C THR A 37 -12.74 0.07 14.15
N MET A 38 -13.34 0.87 13.27
CA MET A 38 -12.90 0.96 11.87
C MET A 38 -12.06 2.20 11.66
N LEU A 39 -10.93 2.01 11.00
CA LEU A 39 -10.05 3.09 10.57
C LEU A 39 -10.03 3.15 9.06
N SER A 40 -9.88 4.33 8.51
CA SER A 40 -9.72 4.50 7.07
C SER A 40 -8.53 5.38 6.77
N SER A 41 -7.92 5.16 5.60
CA SER A 41 -6.73 5.88 5.20
C SER A 41 -6.72 6.03 3.68
N PRO A 42 -6.64 7.26 3.17
CA PRO A 42 -6.27 7.43 1.77
C PRO A 42 -4.81 7.07 1.60
N ILE A 43 -4.49 6.44 0.48
CA ILE A 43 -3.11 6.09 0.14
C ILE A 43 -2.76 6.69 -1.21
N THR A 44 -1.56 7.24 -1.31
CA THR A 44 -1.04 7.78 -2.57
C THR A 44 0.44 7.48 -2.65
N GLY A 45 0.91 7.21 -3.85
CA GLY A 45 2.30 6.91 -4.06
C GLY A 45 2.63 6.57 -5.49
N THR A 46 3.65 5.78 -5.67
CA THR A 46 4.14 5.37 -6.97
C THR A 46 4.37 3.87 -6.98
N TRP A 47 4.48 3.32 -8.16
CA TRP A 47 4.80 1.90 -8.33
C TRP A 47 5.79 1.72 -9.46
N THR A 48 6.55 0.65 -9.40
CA THR A 48 7.45 0.22 -10.47
C THR A 48 7.25 -1.27 -10.70
N ARG A 49 7.51 -1.70 -11.92
CA ARG A 49 7.43 -3.10 -12.28
C ARG A 49 8.65 -3.47 -13.12
N ASN A 50 9.22 -4.64 -12.86
CA ASN A 50 10.32 -5.19 -13.63
C ASN A 50 10.06 -6.69 -13.83
N GLY A 51 9.56 -7.05 -15.02
CA GLY A 51 9.22 -8.43 -15.30
C GLY A 51 8.15 -8.97 -14.36
N GLY A 52 8.48 -10.01 -13.63
CA GLY A 52 7.56 -10.63 -12.67
C GLY A 52 7.57 -10.02 -11.29
N GLU A 53 8.28 -8.90 -11.10
CA GLU A 53 8.38 -8.23 -9.81
C GLU A 53 7.80 -6.83 -9.87
N ALA A 54 7.16 -6.41 -8.80
CA ALA A 54 6.63 -5.06 -8.67
C ALA A 54 6.93 -4.50 -7.29
N LYS A 55 7.11 -3.20 -7.21
CA LYS A 55 7.24 -2.49 -5.93
C LYS A 55 6.24 -1.36 -5.89
N PHE A 56 5.60 -1.23 -4.74
CA PHE A 56 4.64 -0.18 -4.49
C PHE A 56 5.16 0.65 -3.32
N PHE A 57 5.22 1.96 -3.53
CA PHE A 57 5.67 2.91 -2.51
C PHE A 57 4.53 3.87 -2.26
N PHE A 58 4.01 3.90 -1.04
CA PHE A 58 2.92 4.82 -0.76
C PHE A 58 2.96 5.29 0.68
N CYS A 59 2.30 6.43 0.89
CA CYS A 59 2.10 6.97 2.23
C CYS A 59 0.64 6.75 2.60
N ASP A 60 0.38 6.46 3.85
CA ASP A 60 -0.96 6.47 4.37
C ASP A 60 -1.10 7.48 5.50
N CYS A 61 -2.29 8.04 5.61
CA CYS A 61 -2.63 8.98 6.68
C CYS A 61 -3.92 8.46 7.30
N VAL A 62 -3.77 7.69 8.38
CA VAL A 62 -4.88 7.01 9.01
C VAL A 62 -5.69 8.02 9.82
N ASP A 63 -7.00 7.86 9.85
CA ASP A 63 -7.90 8.81 10.50
C ASP A 63 -7.74 8.87 12.03
N ASN A 64 -6.99 7.95 12.63
CA ASN A 64 -6.63 8.03 14.04
C ASN A 64 -5.37 8.89 14.30
N GLY A 65 -4.79 9.48 13.26
CA GLY A 65 -3.59 10.32 13.35
C GLY A 65 -2.29 9.63 12.97
N ASP A 66 -2.28 8.33 12.76
CA ASP A 66 -1.06 7.63 12.33
C ASP A 66 -0.69 8.03 10.91
N GLN A 67 0.61 8.19 10.67
CA GLN A 67 1.13 8.47 9.34
C GLN A 67 2.28 7.51 9.07
N ASN A 68 2.22 6.82 7.95
CA ASN A 68 3.17 5.77 7.62
C ASN A 68 3.66 5.86 6.18
N PHE A 69 4.87 5.39 5.97
CA PHE A 69 5.40 5.13 4.64
C PHE A 69 5.49 3.62 4.46
N VAL A 70 4.94 3.12 3.37
CA VAL A 70 4.83 1.69 3.14
C VAL A 70 5.58 1.32 1.87
N VAL A 71 6.38 0.26 1.95
CA VAL A 71 7.02 -0.36 0.79
C VAL A 71 6.50 -1.78 0.68
N TRP A 72 5.93 -2.08 -0.46
CA TRP A 72 5.34 -3.39 -0.72
C TRP A 72 6.06 -4.01 -1.92
N ASP A 73 6.78 -5.10 -1.66
CA ASP A 73 7.47 -5.87 -2.70
C ASP A 73 6.62 -7.09 -3.07
N VAL A 74 6.35 -7.25 -4.35
CA VAL A 74 5.53 -8.36 -4.84
C VAL A 74 6.30 -9.11 -5.91
N ASN A 75 6.39 -10.43 -5.78
CA ASN A 75 6.95 -11.30 -6.78
C ASN A 75 5.85 -12.21 -7.31
N PHE A 76 5.38 -11.93 -8.52
CA PHE A 76 4.27 -12.65 -9.12
C PHE A 76 4.62 -14.07 -9.51
N ARG A 77 5.86 -14.32 -9.88
CA ARG A 77 6.31 -15.67 -10.29
C ARG A 77 6.35 -16.63 -9.12
N GLU A 78 6.83 -16.17 -7.98
CA GLU A 78 6.94 -16.98 -6.77
C GLU A 78 5.71 -16.85 -5.88
N LYS A 79 4.78 -15.97 -6.24
CA LYS A 79 3.57 -15.68 -5.45
C LYS A 79 3.89 -15.26 -4.03
N LYS A 80 4.94 -14.43 -3.90
CA LYS A 80 5.39 -13.91 -2.60
C LYS A 80 5.22 -12.41 -2.56
N ALA A 81 4.93 -11.91 -1.37
CA ALA A 81 4.85 -10.48 -1.12
C ALA A 81 5.42 -10.19 0.25
N SER A 82 6.09 -9.05 0.38
CA SER A 82 6.54 -8.57 1.67
C SER A 82 6.20 -7.09 1.82
N ILE A 83 5.81 -6.70 3.02
CA ILE A 83 5.39 -5.34 3.32
C ILE A 83 6.27 -4.82 4.44
N ARG A 84 6.81 -3.62 4.25
CA ARG A 84 7.56 -2.90 5.27
C ARG A 84 6.85 -1.59 5.54
N VAL A 85 6.61 -1.30 6.81
CA VAL A 85 5.89 -0.10 7.22
C VAL A 85 6.79 0.71 8.14
N TYR A 86 6.91 1.99 7.84
CA TYR A 86 7.72 2.93 8.63
C TYR A 86 6.82 4.05 9.13
N SER A 87 6.82 4.26 10.43
CA SER A 87 6.09 5.38 11.00
C SER A 87 6.80 6.68 10.65
N LEU A 88 6.05 7.68 10.23
CA LEU A 88 6.56 9.02 9.93
C LEU A 88 6.52 9.95 11.13
N LEU A 89 5.91 9.53 12.22
CA LEU A 89 5.75 10.35 13.44
C LEU A 89 6.58 9.82 14.60
#